data_b88b97bcd3388b34d142ef1b91742b58
#
_entry.id   b88b97bcd3388b34d142ef1b91742b58
#
_cell.length_a   1.000
_cell.length_b   1.000
_cell.length_c   1.000
_cell.angle_alpha   90.00
_cell.angle_beta   90.00
_cell.angle_gamma   90.00
#
_symmetry.space_group_name_H-M   'P 1'
#
loop_
_entity.id
_entity.type
_entity.pdbx_description
1 polymer ?
#
loop_
_entity_poly.entity_id
_entity_poly.type
_entity_poly.pdbx_seq_one_letter_code
_entity_poly.pdbx_strand_id
1 'polypeptide(L)'
;PILAYFGERTGGDAMLIRWQGPGQGVTDNGTNVYFHNDLEFTSGAFTGITGGDINTVNAFATDSSSSNTIGSSTIADLLTAGTDVYLRANQDITISNAIAATGSSGGNLSFLAGRDITINGNITTANGDFTMRANTSTSYGVVDAQRGSGTADIANNAIINAGTGTVSAIIDEGVGLTNDQPGNISLGTINAGSIITTGDSASGTITGTSLTASGSGTAINITGH
;
A
#
# COMPACT_ATOMS: atom_id res chain seq x y z
N PRO A 1 17.55 -22.05 4.45
CA PRO A 1 16.82 -23.17 5.03
C PRO A 1 15.66 -22.67 5.85
N ILE A 2 14.50 -23.26 5.66
CA ILE A 2 13.30 -23.00 6.48
C ILE A 2 13.41 -23.91 7.68
N LEU A 3 13.38 -23.35 8.88
CA LEU A 3 13.35 -24.11 10.12
C LEU A 3 11.97 -23.93 10.75
N ALA A 4 11.17 -25.00 10.75
CA ALA A 4 9.85 -25.00 11.39
C ALA A 4 9.97 -25.69 12.75
N TYR A 5 9.53 -25.02 13.81
CA TYR A 5 9.44 -25.61 15.15
C TYR A 5 7.96 -25.80 15.52
N PHE A 6 7.63 -27.01 15.96
CA PHE A 6 6.35 -27.30 16.60
C PHE A 6 6.55 -27.26 18.09
N GLY A 7 5.77 -26.48 18.80
CA GLY A 7 5.77 -26.44 20.26
C GLY A 7 4.35 -26.55 20.78
N GLU A 8 4.05 -27.60 21.56
CA GLU A 8 2.84 -27.63 22.38
C GLU A 8 3.10 -26.85 23.67
N ARG A 9 2.19 -25.95 23.99
CA ARG A 9 2.07 -25.35 25.32
C ARG A 9 0.62 -25.51 25.76
N THR A 10 0.43 -25.98 26.97
CA THR A 10 -0.87 -26.24 27.58
C THR A 10 -1.84 -25.06 27.37
N GLY A 11 -2.84 -25.25 26.50
CA GLY A 11 -3.93 -24.28 26.31
C GLY A 11 -4.26 -23.85 24.88
N GLY A 12 -3.71 -24.49 23.87
CA GLY A 12 -4.05 -24.21 22.47
C GLY A 12 -2.91 -24.62 21.52
N ASP A 13 -3.26 -25.30 20.45
CA ASP A 13 -2.31 -25.70 19.41
C ASP A 13 -1.90 -24.48 18.60
N ALA A 14 -0.63 -24.10 18.67
CA ALA A 14 -0.07 -23.05 17.84
C ALA A 14 1.15 -23.57 17.07
N MET A 15 1.10 -23.41 15.76
CA MET A 15 2.28 -23.64 14.90
C MET A 15 2.99 -22.29 14.70
N LEU A 16 4.23 -22.20 15.21
CA LEU A 16 5.10 -21.06 14.96
C LEU A 16 6.10 -21.42 13.86
N ILE A 17 5.97 -20.80 12.70
CA ILE A 17 6.94 -20.89 11.62
C ILE A 17 7.81 -19.65 11.69
N ARG A 18 9.12 -19.81 11.90
CA ARG A 18 10.11 -18.73 11.89
C ARG A 18 10.92 -18.77 10.61
N TRP A 19 11.03 -17.64 9.97
CA TRP A 19 11.88 -17.46 8.80
C TRP A 19 13.11 -16.63 9.19
N GLN A 20 14.28 -17.07 8.79
CA GLN A 20 15.53 -16.32 8.90
C GLN A 20 16.13 -16.16 7.51
N GLY A 21 16.12 -14.94 6.98
CA GLY A 21 16.86 -14.59 5.78
C GLY A 21 18.37 -14.48 6.03
N PRO A 22 19.21 -14.53 4.99
CA PRO A 22 20.65 -14.30 5.13
C PRO A 22 20.91 -12.91 5.71
N GLY A 23 21.64 -12.85 6.82
CA GLY A 23 22.02 -11.59 7.48
C GLY A 23 21.05 -11.04 8.52
N GLN A 24 19.93 -11.71 8.78
CA GLN A 24 18.98 -11.31 9.82
C GLN A 24 19.20 -12.09 11.12
N GLY A 25 19.35 -11.38 12.23
CA GLY A 25 19.33 -11.97 13.57
C GLY A 25 17.89 -12.33 13.97
N VAL A 26 17.69 -13.51 14.58
CA VAL A 26 16.40 -13.87 15.17
C VAL A 26 16.21 -13.05 16.44
N THR A 27 15.34 -12.03 16.40
CA THR A 27 14.88 -11.38 17.62
C THR A 27 13.57 -12.02 18.05
N ASP A 28 13.58 -12.56 19.28
CA ASP A 28 12.47 -13.31 19.86
C ASP A 28 11.54 -12.36 20.61
N ASN A 29 10.58 -11.76 19.92
CA ASN A 29 9.53 -10.99 20.58
C ASN A 29 8.11 -11.35 20.11
N GLY A 30 7.89 -12.63 19.85
CA GLY A 30 6.54 -13.20 19.86
C GLY A 30 5.56 -12.74 18.77
N THR A 31 6.05 -12.12 17.69
CA THR A 31 5.18 -11.71 16.59
C THR A 31 4.92 -12.91 15.68
N ASN A 32 3.66 -13.28 15.54
CA ASN A 32 3.23 -14.33 14.62
C ASN A 32 3.40 -13.82 13.19
N VAL A 33 4.23 -14.49 12.40
CA VAL A 33 4.33 -14.26 10.96
C VAL A 33 3.37 -15.21 10.28
N TYR A 34 2.31 -14.67 9.71
CA TYR A 34 1.40 -15.43 8.86
C TYR A 34 1.96 -15.46 7.45
N PHE A 35 2.21 -16.67 6.92
CA PHE A 35 2.55 -16.84 5.52
C PHE A 35 1.25 -16.85 4.69
N HIS A 36 0.87 -15.67 4.24
CA HIS A 36 -0.01 -15.54 3.09
C HIS A 36 0.86 -15.30 1.85
N ASN A 37 0.31 -15.54 0.67
CA ASN A 37 0.95 -15.13 -0.58
C ASN A 37 1.09 -13.60 -0.67
N ASP A 38 0.46 -12.89 0.27
CA ASP A 38 0.40 -11.44 0.37
C ASP A 38 0.95 -11.00 1.71
N LEU A 39 1.76 -9.95 1.73
CA LEU A 39 2.21 -9.28 2.94
C LEU A 39 1.38 -8.02 3.17
N GLU A 40 0.72 -7.96 4.31
CA GLU A 40 -0.11 -6.82 4.71
C GLU A 40 0.56 -6.07 5.85
N PHE A 41 0.72 -4.76 5.68
CA PHE A 41 1.17 -3.83 6.70
C PHE A 41 0.02 -2.89 7.05
N THR A 42 -0.31 -2.80 8.34
CA THR A 42 -1.40 -1.97 8.84
C THR A 42 -0.91 -0.97 9.87
N SER A 43 -1.41 0.26 9.79
CA SER A 43 -1.00 1.36 10.66
C SER A 43 -2.10 2.41 10.83
N GLY A 44 -1.98 3.26 11.85
CA GLY A 44 -2.78 4.49 11.96
C GLY A 44 -2.47 5.47 10.85
N ALA A 45 -1.19 5.65 10.53
CA ALA A 45 -0.69 6.39 9.37
C ALA A 45 0.70 5.91 8.98
N PHE A 46 1.02 5.93 7.69
CA PHE A 46 2.38 5.79 7.17
C PHE A 46 2.88 7.19 6.79
N THR A 47 3.63 7.84 7.67
CA THR A 47 4.08 9.23 7.49
C THR A 47 5.36 9.36 6.68
N GLY A 48 6.04 8.26 6.41
CA GLY A 48 7.21 8.23 5.54
C GLY A 48 7.66 6.79 5.31
N ILE A 49 7.85 6.44 4.04
CA ILE A 49 8.54 5.21 3.68
C ILE A 49 9.96 5.63 3.35
N THR A 50 10.85 5.44 4.31
CA THR A 50 12.27 5.79 4.22
C THR A 50 13.10 4.52 4.07
N GLY A 51 14.34 4.63 3.59
CA GLY A 51 15.25 3.47 3.56
C GLY A 51 15.54 2.99 4.98
N GLY A 52 15.26 1.74 5.28
CA GLY A 52 15.48 1.10 6.60
C GLY A 52 14.62 -0.15 6.80
N ASP A 53 14.94 -0.92 7.82
CA ASP A 53 14.21 -2.14 8.16
C ASP A 53 12.80 -1.85 8.70
N ILE A 54 11.90 -2.82 8.57
CA ILE A 54 10.60 -2.81 9.23
C ILE A 54 10.84 -2.95 10.73
N ASN A 55 10.71 -1.84 11.47
CA ASN A 55 10.92 -1.86 12.91
C ASN A 55 9.69 -2.26 13.72
N THR A 56 8.50 -2.01 13.19
CA THR A 56 7.25 -2.38 13.89
C THR A 56 6.13 -2.49 12.87
N VAL A 57 5.52 -3.65 12.78
CA VAL A 57 4.24 -3.84 12.09
C VAL A 57 3.22 -4.10 13.16
N ASN A 58 2.35 -3.14 13.39
CA ASN A 58 1.32 -3.23 14.40
C ASN A 58 -0.01 -3.62 13.77
N ALA A 59 -0.80 -4.43 14.46
CA ALA A 59 -2.11 -4.77 13.99
C ALA A 59 -3.00 -3.52 13.92
N PHE A 60 -3.72 -3.36 12.82
CA PHE A 60 -4.59 -2.23 12.53
C PHE A 60 -5.55 -1.89 13.69
N ALA A 61 -6.08 -2.93 14.36
CA ALA A 61 -7.00 -2.78 15.48
C ALA A 61 -6.33 -2.36 16.80
N THR A 62 -5.03 -2.63 16.99
CA THR A 62 -4.34 -2.40 18.27
C THR A 62 -3.48 -1.14 18.29
N ASP A 63 -3.08 -0.65 17.12
CA ASP A 63 -2.21 0.52 17.01
C ASP A 63 -2.66 1.47 15.90
N SER A 64 -3.93 1.68 15.83
CA SER A 64 -4.61 2.43 14.80
C SER A 64 -4.32 3.94 14.81
N SER A 65 -3.75 4.48 15.91
CA SER A 65 -3.40 5.90 16.06
C SER A 65 -1.90 6.19 15.89
N SER A 66 -1.06 5.17 15.77
CA SER A 66 0.39 5.34 15.64
C SER A 66 0.81 5.66 14.22
N SER A 67 1.92 6.39 14.10
CA SER A 67 2.65 6.57 12.84
C SER A 67 3.78 5.56 12.75
N ASN A 68 3.83 4.82 11.67
CA ASN A 68 4.86 3.83 11.42
C ASN A 68 5.66 4.15 10.15
N THR A 69 6.91 3.71 10.13
CA THR A 69 7.81 3.86 9.00
C THR A 69 8.23 2.47 8.51
N ILE A 70 8.15 2.26 7.20
CA ILE A 70 8.62 1.04 6.55
C ILE A 70 9.69 1.43 5.55
N GLY A 71 10.79 0.65 5.48
CA GLY A 71 11.85 0.88 4.51
C GLY A 71 11.37 0.71 3.07
N SER A 72 11.64 1.68 2.20
CA SER A 72 11.30 1.58 0.78
C SER A 72 12.06 0.44 0.08
N SER A 73 13.29 0.15 0.51
CA SER A 73 14.06 -1.00 0.03
C SER A 73 13.41 -2.33 0.39
N THR A 74 12.84 -2.45 1.59
CA THR A 74 12.12 -3.66 2.01
C THR A 74 10.92 -3.93 1.10
N ILE A 75 10.14 -2.89 0.79
CA ILE A 75 9.01 -3.02 -0.14
C ILE A 75 9.52 -3.40 -1.54
N ALA A 76 10.59 -2.74 -2.01
CA ALA A 76 11.18 -3.04 -3.31
C ALA A 76 11.69 -4.49 -3.42
N ASP A 77 12.32 -5.00 -2.38
CA ASP A 77 12.82 -6.38 -2.33
C ASP A 77 11.67 -7.40 -2.36
N LEU A 78 10.59 -7.15 -1.62
CA LEU A 78 9.38 -7.98 -1.65
C LEU A 78 8.74 -8.01 -3.04
N LEU A 79 8.54 -6.83 -3.65
CA LEU A 79 8.01 -6.74 -5.01
C LEU A 79 8.93 -7.42 -6.02
N THR A 80 10.25 -7.24 -5.91
CA THR A 80 11.24 -7.91 -6.77
C THR A 80 11.16 -9.43 -6.67
N ALA A 81 10.84 -9.95 -5.48
CA ALA A 81 10.61 -11.38 -5.24
C ALA A 81 9.24 -11.89 -5.75
N GLY A 82 8.41 -11.02 -6.31
CA GLY A 82 7.07 -11.37 -6.79
C GLY A 82 6.02 -11.46 -5.66
N THR A 83 6.31 -10.88 -4.50
CA THR A 83 5.39 -10.87 -3.35
C THR A 83 4.49 -9.64 -3.43
N ASP A 84 3.19 -9.84 -3.32
CA ASP A 84 2.24 -8.75 -3.23
C ASP A 84 2.35 -8.02 -1.88
N VAL A 85 2.29 -6.69 -1.90
CA VAL A 85 2.43 -5.85 -0.72
C VAL A 85 1.21 -4.96 -0.57
N TYR A 86 0.59 -5.00 0.62
CA TYR A 86 -0.55 -4.16 0.99
C TYR A 86 -0.15 -3.24 2.14
N LEU A 87 -0.26 -1.92 1.95
CA LEU A 87 -0.17 -0.94 3.01
C LEU A 87 -1.57 -0.40 3.32
N ARG A 88 -1.97 -0.52 4.59
CA ARG A 88 -3.26 0.03 5.05
C ARG A 88 -3.03 1.05 6.15
N ALA A 89 -3.73 2.18 6.06
CA ALA A 89 -3.70 3.23 7.07
C ALA A 89 -5.11 3.75 7.37
N ASN A 90 -5.38 4.06 8.63
CA ASN A 90 -6.61 4.77 9.01
C ASN A 90 -6.63 6.19 8.49
N GLN A 91 -5.46 6.81 8.40
CA GLN A 91 -5.27 8.16 7.89
C GLN A 91 -4.49 8.09 6.57
N ASP A 92 -3.21 8.47 6.60
CA ASP A 92 -2.44 8.78 5.42
C ASP A 92 -1.38 7.73 5.11
N ILE A 93 -1.06 7.60 3.83
CA ILE A 93 0.12 6.89 3.34
C ILE A 93 0.99 7.88 2.59
N THR A 94 2.23 8.09 3.07
CA THR A 94 3.19 8.98 2.41
C THR A 94 4.43 8.22 1.98
N ILE A 95 4.75 8.29 0.70
CA ILE A 95 5.95 7.72 0.10
C ILE A 95 6.98 8.84 -0.06
N SER A 96 8.01 8.83 0.79
CA SER A 96 9.05 9.87 0.76
C SER A 96 10.27 9.49 -0.10
N ASN A 97 10.56 8.19 -0.21
CA ASN A 97 11.72 7.67 -0.95
C ASN A 97 11.28 6.71 -2.05
N ALA A 98 12.14 6.51 -3.03
CA ALA A 98 11.84 5.63 -4.15
C ALA A 98 11.66 4.17 -3.72
N ILE A 99 10.64 3.51 -4.27
CA ILE A 99 10.43 2.06 -4.26
C ILE A 99 10.83 1.57 -5.64
N ALA A 100 11.92 0.81 -5.74
CA ALA A 100 12.52 0.44 -7.01
C ALA A 100 12.62 -1.09 -7.15
N ALA A 101 11.50 -1.74 -7.41
CA ALA A 101 11.50 -3.16 -7.74
C ALA A 101 12.20 -3.40 -9.09
N THR A 102 12.88 -4.53 -9.22
CA THR A 102 13.65 -4.90 -10.41
C THR A 102 13.13 -6.22 -11.00
N GLY A 103 13.55 -6.52 -12.22
CA GLY A 103 13.11 -7.74 -12.92
C GLY A 103 11.92 -7.49 -13.85
N SER A 104 11.24 -8.56 -14.24
CA SER A 104 10.16 -8.53 -15.24
C SER A 104 8.84 -9.12 -14.75
N SER A 105 8.76 -9.52 -13.48
CA SER A 105 7.57 -10.13 -12.87
C SER A 105 7.52 -9.78 -11.40
N GLY A 106 7.30 -8.48 -11.12
CA GLY A 106 7.17 -7.98 -9.76
C GLY A 106 5.82 -8.33 -9.14
N GLY A 107 5.76 -8.32 -7.80
CA GLY A 107 4.52 -8.41 -7.05
C GLY A 107 3.68 -7.14 -7.19
N ASN A 108 2.40 -7.23 -6.83
CA ASN A 108 1.49 -6.10 -6.83
C ASN A 108 1.69 -5.23 -5.59
N LEU A 109 1.47 -3.92 -5.74
CA LEU A 109 1.54 -2.96 -4.65
C LEU A 109 0.17 -2.31 -4.46
N SER A 110 -0.32 -2.29 -3.22
CA SER A 110 -1.62 -1.69 -2.90
C SER A 110 -1.52 -0.77 -1.68
N PHE A 111 -1.98 0.45 -1.84
CA PHE A 111 -2.13 1.44 -0.77
C PHE A 111 -3.62 1.69 -0.52
N LEU A 112 -4.05 1.47 0.72
CA LEU A 112 -5.41 1.69 1.16
C LEU A 112 -5.39 2.65 2.34
N ALA A 113 -5.78 3.90 2.11
CA ALA A 113 -5.79 4.96 3.11
C ALA A 113 -7.21 5.43 3.40
N GLY A 114 -7.54 5.61 4.67
CA GLY A 114 -8.80 6.24 5.07
C GLY A 114 -8.85 7.71 4.66
N ARG A 115 -7.68 8.37 4.49
CA ARG A 115 -7.57 9.76 4.06
C ARG A 115 -6.62 9.86 2.86
N ASP A 116 -5.43 10.41 3.01
CA ASP A 116 -4.57 10.80 1.89
C ASP A 116 -3.57 9.73 1.46
N ILE A 117 -3.27 9.71 0.16
CA ILE A 117 -2.10 9.04 -0.39
C ILE A 117 -1.22 10.09 -1.07
N THR A 118 0.00 10.29 -0.55
CA THR A 118 0.97 11.23 -1.12
C THR A 118 2.23 10.49 -1.57
N ILE A 119 2.56 10.61 -2.83
CA ILE A 119 3.74 9.98 -3.43
C ILE A 119 4.74 11.05 -3.83
N ASN A 120 5.87 11.12 -3.09
CA ASN A 120 6.99 12.03 -3.36
C ASN A 120 8.23 11.29 -3.87
N GLY A 121 8.28 9.97 -3.75
CA GLY A 121 9.35 9.12 -4.27
C GLY A 121 8.90 8.31 -5.48
N ASN A 122 9.78 8.09 -6.44
CA ASN A 122 9.46 7.30 -7.62
C ASN A 122 9.08 5.86 -7.24
N ILE A 123 8.13 5.28 -7.96
CA ILE A 123 7.69 3.89 -7.75
C ILE A 123 7.90 3.10 -9.04
N THR A 124 8.61 1.97 -8.93
CA THR A 124 8.73 0.97 -9.99
C THR A 124 8.28 -0.37 -9.43
N THR A 125 7.30 -1.03 -10.07
CA THR A 125 6.76 -2.32 -9.62
C THR A 125 7.27 -3.52 -10.42
N ALA A 126 8.14 -3.30 -11.41
CA ALA A 126 8.66 -4.38 -12.27
C ALA A 126 7.55 -5.20 -12.95
N ASN A 127 6.58 -4.54 -13.54
CA ASN A 127 5.37 -5.07 -14.21
C ASN A 127 4.26 -5.57 -13.27
N GLY A 128 4.38 -5.45 -11.95
CA GLY A 128 3.27 -5.65 -11.03
C GLY A 128 2.25 -4.50 -11.10
N ASP A 129 1.00 -4.78 -10.76
CA ASP A 129 -0.04 -3.75 -10.67
C ASP A 129 0.21 -2.84 -9.47
N PHE A 130 -0.22 -1.58 -9.59
CA PHE A 130 -0.19 -0.63 -8.49
C PHE A 130 -1.56 0.01 -8.27
N THR A 131 -2.10 -0.18 -7.07
CA THR A 131 -3.40 0.38 -6.67
C THR A 131 -3.23 1.40 -5.56
N MET A 132 -3.77 2.59 -5.77
CA MET A 132 -3.94 3.65 -4.78
C MET A 132 -5.43 3.80 -4.51
N ARG A 133 -5.85 3.67 -3.23
CA ARG A 133 -7.24 3.80 -2.82
C ARG A 133 -7.32 4.70 -1.60
N ALA A 134 -7.82 5.90 -1.77
CA ALA A 134 -8.07 6.88 -0.72
C ALA A 134 -9.56 6.90 -0.33
N ASN A 135 -9.92 7.54 0.77
CA ASN A 135 -11.26 7.55 1.35
C ASN A 135 -11.83 6.13 1.58
N THR A 136 -10.93 5.18 1.91
CA THR A 136 -11.28 3.77 2.03
C THR A 136 -12.29 3.55 3.15
N SER A 137 -13.31 2.76 2.87
CA SER A 137 -14.41 2.52 3.80
C SER A 137 -14.01 1.64 5.00
N THR A 138 -14.90 1.61 6.01
CA THR A 138 -14.74 0.72 7.17
C THR A 138 -14.77 -0.77 6.80
N SER A 139 -15.34 -1.14 5.65
CA SER A 139 -15.32 -2.52 5.15
C SER A 139 -13.92 -3.00 4.75
N TYR A 140 -13.00 -2.09 4.47
CA TYR A 140 -11.59 -2.37 4.25
C TYR A 140 -10.75 -2.29 5.52
N GLY A 141 -11.38 -2.15 6.69
CA GLY A 141 -10.74 -2.17 7.98
C GLY A 141 -10.38 -0.80 8.55
N VAL A 142 -10.71 0.31 7.86
CA VAL A 142 -10.50 1.65 8.42
C VAL A 142 -11.32 1.82 9.70
N VAL A 143 -10.67 2.28 10.75
CA VAL A 143 -11.32 2.65 12.01
C VAL A 143 -11.76 4.11 11.90
N ASP A 144 -13.06 4.35 11.75
CA ASP A 144 -13.65 5.67 11.48
C ASP A 144 -13.18 6.75 12.48
N ALA A 145 -13.20 6.44 13.78
CA ALA A 145 -12.76 7.36 14.83
C ALA A 145 -11.29 7.81 14.70
N GLN A 146 -10.50 7.13 13.87
CA GLN A 146 -9.06 7.36 13.72
C GLN A 146 -8.67 7.93 12.35
N ARG A 147 -9.63 7.95 11.41
CA ARG A 147 -9.41 8.55 10.11
C ARG A 147 -9.06 10.03 10.20
N GLY A 148 -9.61 10.73 11.19
CA GLY A 148 -9.47 12.18 11.31
C GLY A 148 -10.34 12.94 10.30
N SER A 149 -10.35 14.26 10.42
CA SER A 149 -11.04 15.17 9.49
C SER A 149 -10.16 15.51 8.28
N GLY A 150 -10.76 16.05 7.24
CA GLY A 150 -10.10 16.52 6.03
C GLY A 150 -10.45 15.67 4.81
N THR A 151 -10.22 16.26 3.64
CA THR A 151 -10.43 15.60 2.34
C THR A 151 -9.47 14.44 2.16
N ALA A 152 -9.89 13.45 1.40
CA ALA A 152 -9.08 12.30 1.05
C ALA A 152 -8.55 12.48 -0.38
N ASP A 153 -7.31 12.91 -0.51
CA ASP A 153 -6.66 13.20 -1.77
C ASP A 153 -5.69 12.08 -2.20
N ILE A 154 -5.53 11.88 -3.51
CA ILE A 154 -4.41 11.14 -4.08
C ILE A 154 -3.50 12.14 -4.80
N ALA A 155 -2.27 12.31 -4.31
CA ALA A 155 -1.28 13.22 -4.87
C ALA A 155 0.00 12.48 -5.29
N ASN A 156 0.19 12.28 -6.59
CA ASN A 156 1.44 11.77 -7.13
C ASN A 156 2.31 12.93 -7.63
N ASN A 157 3.39 13.21 -6.91
CA ASN A 157 4.38 14.24 -7.22
C ASN A 157 5.66 13.66 -7.87
N ALA A 158 5.65 12.37 -8.19
CA ALA A 158 6.81 11.62 -8.68
C ALA A 158 6.48 10.86 -9.96
N ILE A 159 7.33 9.92 -10.34
CA ILE A 159 7.12 9.04 -11.49
C ILE A 159 6.70 7.66 -11.00
N ILE A 160 5.57 7.18 -11.49
CA ILE A 160 5.13 5.79 -11.31
C ILE A 160 5.43 5.04 -12.61
N ASN A 161 6.15 3.92 -12.50
CA ASN A 161 6.46 3.03 -13.61
C ASN A 161 6.03 1.60 -13.26
N ALA A 162 4.89 1.19 -13.78
CA ALA A 162 4.36 -0.16 -13.61
C ALA A 162 4.65 -1.07 -14.83
N GLY A 163 5.40 -0.58 -15.83
CA GLY A 163 5.70 -1.38 -17.01
C GLY A 163 4.44 -1.85 -17.73
N THR A 164 4.19 -3.16 -17.76
CA THR A 164 2.98 -3.77 -18.34
C THR A 164 1.83 -3.90 -17.34
N GLY A 165 2.07 -3.63 -16.05
CA GLY A 165 1.05 -3.65 -15.00
C GLY A 165 0.04 -2.51 -15.12
N THR A 166 -1.05 -2.63 -14.40
CA THR A 166 -2.11 -1.62 -14.30
C THR A 166 -1.81 -0.67 -13.14
N VAL A 167 -1.97 0.64 -13.36
CA VAL A 167 -2.03 1.63 -12.28
C VAL A 167 -3.47 2.05 -12.06
N SER A 168 -3.97 1.87 -10.84
CA SER A 168 -5.31 2.26 -10.42
C SER A 168 -5.26 3.34 -9.36
N ALA A 169 -5.98 4.46 -9.55
CA ALA A 169 -6.13 5.53 -8.57
C ALA A 169 -7.62 5.75 -8.30
N ILE A 170 -8.06 5.49 -7.08
CA ILE A 170 -9.46 5.42 -6.72
C ILE A 170 -9.70 6.24 -5.45
N ILE A 171 -10.69 7.13 -5.49
CA ILE A 171 -11.30 7.69 -4.28
C ILE A 171 -12.60 6.94 -4.05
N ASP A 172 -12.68 6.23 -2.92
CA ASP A 172 -13.85 5.43 -2.55
C ASP A 172 -15.01 6.29 -2.04
N GLU A 173 -16.20 5.70 -2.03
CA GLU A 173 -17.44 6.28 -1.50
C GLU A 173 -17.45 6.46 0.03
N GLY A 174 -16.38 6.17 0.74
CA GLY A 174 -16.25 6.38 2.18
C GLY A 174 -17.32 5.71 3.04
N VAL A 175 -17.94 4.64 2.57
CA VAL A 175 -19.09 4.01 3.24
C VAL A 175 -18.76 3.63 4.68
N GLY A 176 -19.55 4.17 5.62
CA GLY A 176 -19.37 3.95 7.06
C GLY A 176 -18.39 4.93 7.72
N LEU A 177 -17.86 5.90 7.00
CA LEU A 177 -17.04 6.97 7.55
C LEU A 177 -17.91 8.16 7.98
N THR A 178 -17.66 8.67 9.19
CA THR A 178 -18.30 9.92 9.68
C THR A 178 -17.71 11.15 8.98
N ASN A 179 -16.42 11.09 8.66
CA ASN A 179 -15.69 12.14 7.95
C ASN A 179 -15.50 11.78 6.47
N ASP A 180 -16.52 11.26 5.82
CA ASP A 180 -16.52 11.01 4.39
C ASP A 180 -16.36 12.32 3.62
N GLN A 181 -15.16 12.59 3.12
CA GLN A 181 -14.80 13.81 2.39
C GLN A 181 -13.86 13.46 1.22
N PRO A 182 -14.43 13.02 0.09
CA PRO A 182 -13.65 12.75 -1.10
C PRO A 182 -13.01 14.03 -1.65
N GLY A 183 -11.76 13.94 -2.07
CA GLY A 183 -10.95 15.05 -2.55
C GLY A 183 -10.56 14.92 -4.02
N ASN A 184 -9.33 15.28 -4.35
CA ASN A 184 -8.83 15.33 -5.71
C ASN A 184 -7.89 14.15 -6.01
N ILE A 185 -7.76 13.83 -7.29
CA ILE A 185 -6.75 12.88 -7.80
C ILE A 185 -5.76 13.63 -8.69
N SER A 186 -4.51 13.72 -8.26
CA SER A 186 -3.39 14.19 -9.06
C SER A 186 -2.49 13.02 -9.45
N LEU A 187 -2.54 12.62 -10.72
CA LEU A 187 -1.83 11.45 -11.22
C LEU A 187 -0.34 11.69 -11.49
N GLY A 188 0.06 12.96 -11.64
CA GLY A 188 1.46 13.29 -11.97
C GLY A 188 1.93 12.62 -13.26
N THR A 189 3.04 11.88 -13.17
CA THR A 189 3.60 11.12 -14.30
C THR A 189 3.44 9.62 -14.07
N ILE A 190 2.77 8.93 -15.00
CA ILE A 190 2.53 7.48 -14.94
C ILE A 190 2.89 6.82 -16.26
N ASN A 191 3.70 5.75 -16.19
CA ASN A 191 3.99 4.81 -17.27
C ASN A 191 3.50 3.42 -16.87
N ALA A 192 2.53 2.86 -17.59
CA ALA A 192 1.89 1.59 -17.23
C ALA A 192 1.40 0.81 -18.47
N GLY A 193 0.97 -0.41 -18.29
CA GLY A 193 0.20 -1.14 -19.30
C GLY A 193 -1.19 -0.57 -19.45
N SER A 194 -1.84 -0.23 -18.32
CA SER A 194 -3.15 0.41 -18.28
C SER A 194 -3.22 1.40 -17.12
N ILE A 195 -4.03 2.45 -17.25
CA ILE A 195 -4.28 3.44 -16.21
C ILE A 195 -5.79 3.54 -16.00
N ILE A 196 -6.23 3.30 -14.78
CA ILE A 196 -7.64 3.38 -14.38
C ILE A 196 -7.76 4.40 -13.25
N THR A 197 -8.67 5.34 -13.40
CA THR A 197 -8.93 6.34 -12.36
C THR A 197 -10.42 6.46 -12.14
N THR A 198 -10.82 6.40 -10.87
CA THR A 198 -12.22 6.54 -10.47
C THR A 198 -12.31 7.55 -9.32
N GLY A 199 -13.05 8.63 -9.52
CA GLY A 199 -13.44 9.56 -8.47
C GLY A 199 -14.73 9.12 -7.79
N ASP A 200 -14.94 9.53 -6.56
CA ASP A 200 -16.21 9.45 -5.86
C ASP A 200 -17.22 10.45 -6.47
N SER A 201 -18.53 10.25 -6.24
CA SER A 201 -19.60 11.11 -6.72
C SER A 201 -19.52 12.56 -6.22
N ALA A 202 -18.86 12.80 -5.10
CA ALA A 202 -18.60 14.10 -4.51
C ALA A 202 -17.14 14.53 -4.63
N SER A 203 -16.29 13.76 -5.35
CA SER A 203 -14.88 14.08 -5.52
C SER A 203 -14.68 15.36 -6.37
N GLY A 204 -13.50 15.96 -6.19
CA GLY A 204 -13.09 17.15 -6.90
C GLY A 204 -12.60 16.87 -8.32
N THR A 205 -11.37 17.27 -8.62
CA THR A 205 -10.79 17.17 -9.96
C THR A 205 -9.85 15.99 -10.08
N ILE A 206 -9.80 15.42 -11.30
CA ILE A 206 -8.76 14.44 -11.69
C ILE A 206 -7.81 15.17 -12.65
N THR A 207 -6.52 15.21 -12.31
CA THR A 207 -5.49 15.86 -13.11
C THR A 207 -4.33 14.90 -13.36
N GLY A 208 -3.57 15.12 -14.43
CA GLY A 208 -2.38 14.36 -14.76
C GLY A 208 -1.38 15.21 -15.54
N THR A 209 -0.08 14.98 -15.33
CA THR A 209 0.98 15.69 -16.04
C THR A 209 1.38 14.94 -17.31
N SER A 210 1.64 13.63 -17.19
CA SER A 210 2.01 12.76 -18.31
C SER A 210 1.53 11.35 -18.04
N LEU A 211 0.59 10.87 -18.84
CA LEU A 211 0.01 9.53 -18.71
C LEU A 211 0.33 8.72 -19.95
N THR A 212 1.12 7.68 -19.82
CA THR A 212 1.50 6.76 -20.90
C THR A 212 1.02 5.37 -20.57
N ALA A 213 0.16 4.82 -21.44
CA ALA A 213 -0.30 3.45 -21.34
C ALA A 213 0.07 2.67 -22.58
N SER A 214 0.73 1.51 -22.41
CA SER A 214 1.27 0.69 -23.50
C SER A 214 0.44 -0.56 -23.80
N GLY A 215 -0.62 -0.83 -23.04
CA GLY A 215 -1.50 -1.99 -23.20
C GLY A 215 -2.37 -1.91 -24.46
N SER A 216 -2.85 -3.07 -24.92
CA SER A 216 -3.84 -3.16 -26.00
C SER A 216 -5.25 -2.97 -25.44
N GLY A 217 -6.10 -2.23 -26.14
CA GLY A 217 -7.48 -1.94 -25.73
C GLY A 217 -7.64 -0.56 -25.10
N THR A 218 -8.55 -0.40 -24.12
CA THR A 218 -8.74 0.84 -23.39
C THR A 218 -7.63 1.00 -22.37
N ALA A 219 -6.53 1.61 -22.80
CA ALA A 219 -5.32 1.71 -21.97
C ALA A 219 -5.43 2.79 -20.89
N ILE A 220 -6.22 3.84 -21.12
CA ILE A 220 -6.48 4.91 -20.14
C ILE A 220 -7.99 5.05 -19.96
N ASN A 221 -8.46 4.83 -18.74
CA ASN A 221 -9.86 4.99 -18.37
C ASN A 221 -9.95 5.94 -17.17
N ILE A 222 -10.55 7.10 -17.36
CA ILE A 222 -10.76 8.11 -16.32
C ILE A 222 -12.26 8.28 -16.15
N THR A 223 -12.77 7.89 -15.00
CA THR A 223 -14.17 8.04 -14.62
C THR A 223 -14.26 9.04 -13.47
N GLY A 224 -14.90 10.17 -13.71
CA GLY A 224 -15.31 11.12 -12.68
C GLY A 224 -16.83 11.05 -12.52
N HIS A 225 -17.34 11.45 -11.38
CA HIS A 225 -18.76 11.61 -11.13
C HIS A 225 -19.11 13.08 -11.02
#